data_9bc13bd9c8607d79e91e35738b8e02d4
#
_entry.id   9bc13bd9c8607d79e91e35738b8e02d4
#
_cell.length_a   1.000
_cell.length_b   1.000
_cell.length_c   1.000
_cell.angle_alpha   90.00
_cell.angle_beta   90.00
_cell.angle_gamma   90.00
#
_symmetry.space_group_name_H-M   'P 1'
#
loop_
_entity.id
_entity.type
_entity.pdbx_description
1 polymer ?
#
loop_
_entity_poly.entity_id
_entity_poly.type
_entity_poly.pdbx_seq_one_letter_code
_entity_poly.pdbx_strand_id
1 'polypeptide(L)'
;MKEIASDVFIEQNSLGIYTGIIQSESGMLLIDSPLRPPEGGLWKGCAEQGRDCQHCYMVVLDTNYDRLLSIKGTECAIVAHSAAITPIRSRNPRVSEDSQQHSENPDVVMSGTRMLPPEIIFESELSLHLDGLQVDLQHHAGSNHAGIWVTIPERKVVFVGDSVVVEQPPFLAYANLQTWEADLEDLCSDKYRDYLVVSSRSGVVDGDQVKAMIKQISNIRKTFDPLKENNAPLEEWHNQIPQLLGMFSQLDLFNSELFYNRLHWGITTYYEFNCREKG
;
A
#
# COMPACT_ATOMS: atom_id res chain seq x y z
N MET A 1 9.75 -12.57 -11.23
CA MET A 1 8.75 -11.83 -12.02
C MET A 1 7.77 -12.81 -12.65
N LYS A 2 6.46 -12.55 -12.57
CA LYS A 2 5.38 -13.40 -13.10
C LYS A 2 4.43 -12.53 -13.92
N GLU A 3 4.16 -12.91 -15.16
CA GLU A 3 3.12 -12.30 -15.97
C GLU A 3 1.75 -12.79 -15.50
N ILE A 4 0.83 -11.85 -15.24
CA ILE A 4 -0.54 -12.12 -14.75
C ILE A 4 -1.61 -11.78 -15.78
N ALA A 5 -1.31 -10.87 -16.69
CA ALA A 5 -2.09 -10.56 -17.88
C ALA A 5 -1.11 -10.06 -18.96
N SER A 6 -1.55 -9.93 -20.21
CA SER A 6 -0.67 -9.44 -21.29
C SER A 6 -0.01 -8.12 -20.91
N ASP A 7 1.33 -8.09 -20.93
CA ASP A 7 2.17 -6.95 -20.59
C ASP A 7 2.03 -6.42 -19.14
N VAL A 8 1.37 -7.19 -18.25
CA VAL A 8 1.21 -6.88 -16.82
C VAL A 8 1.90 -7.95 -15.98
N PHE A 9 2.91 -7.53 -15.22
CA PHE A 9 3.74 -8.39 -14.41
C PHE A 9 3.68 -8.02 -12.94
N ILE A 10 3.88 -9.00 -12.08
CA ILE A 10 4.10 -8.81 -10.64
C ILE A 10 5.40 -9.48 -10.21
N GLU A 11 6.02 -8.92 -9.20
CA GLU A 11 7.19 -9.48 -8.55
C GLU A 11 7.07 -9.37 -7.04
N GLN A 12 7.40 -10.45 -6.34
CA GLN A 12 7.50 -10.43 -4.89
C GLN A 12 8.96 -10.18 -4.51
N ASN A 13 9.21 -9.14 -3.72
CA ASN A 13 10.55 -8.85 -3.22
C ASN A 13 10.91 -9.74 -2.01
N SER A 14 12.14 -9.64 -1.51
CA SER A 14 12.66 -10.42 -0.37
C SER A 14 11.91 -10.18 0.94
N LEU A 15 11.09 -9.13 1.02
CA LEU A 15 10.27 -8.79 2.18
C LEU A 15 8.81 -9.22 2.02
N GLY A 16 8.50 -9.98 0.98
CA GLY A 16 7.16 -10.47 0.71
C GLY A 16 6.22 -9.45 0.08
N ILE A 17 6.72 -8.26 -0.33
CA ILE A 17 5.90 -7.20 -0.94
C ILE A 17 5.82 -7.41 -2.44
N TYR A 18 4.62 -7.34 -2.98
CA TYR A 18 4.36 -7.42 -4.41
C TYR A 18 4.38 -6.03 -5.04
N THR A 19 5.15 -5.88 -6.08
CA THR A 19 5.25 -4.71 -6.94
C THR A 19 4.75 -5.07 -8.34
N GLY A 20 4.34 -4.08 -9.13
CA GLY A 20 3.80 -4.29 -10.47
C GLY A 20 4.62 -3.61 -11.55
N ILE A 21 4.57 -4.19 -12.77
CA ILE A 21 5.15 -3.61 -13.98
C ILE A 21 4.10 -3.71 -15.08
N ILE A 22 3.82 -2.60 -15.74
CA ILE A 22 3.03 -2.54 -16.95
C ILE A 22 3.97 -2.10 -18.06
N GLN A 23 4.09 -2.91 -19.11
CA GLN A 23 4.96 -2.63 -20.26
C GLN A 23 4.14 -2.21 -21.47
N SER A 24 4.68 -1.29 -22.25
CA SER A 24 4.16 -0.92 -23.57
C SER A 24 5.31 -0.90 -24.59
N GLU A 25 5.04 -0.56 -25.85
CA GLU A 25 6.09 -0.53 -26.90
C GLU A 25 7.16 0.52 -26.62
N SER A 26 6.77 1.71 -26.13
CA SER A 26 7.67 2.85 -25.90
C SER A 26 7.75 3.29 -24.45
N GLY A 27 7.07 2.61 -23.52
CA GLY A 27 6.99 3.04 -22.14
C GLY A 27 6.81 1.93 -21.12
N MET A 28 6.95 2.32 -19.88
CA MET A 28 6.79 1.44 -18.73
C MET A 28 6.15 2.19 -17.56
N LEU A 29 5.24 1.54 -16.86
CA LEU A 29 4.73 2.02 -15.59
C LEU A 29 5.06 1.00 -14.50
N LEU A 30 5.72 1.48 -13.48
CA LEU A 30 6.06 0.74 -12.28
C LEU A 30 5.02 1.03 -11.20
N ILE A 31 4.59 -0.01 -10.48
CA ILE A 31 3.65 0.11 -9.37
C ILE A 31 4.38 -0.26 -8.10
N ASP A 32 4.52 0.70 -7.21
CA ASP A 32 5.37 0.68 -6.04
C ASP A 32 6.87 0.44 -6.37
N SER A 33 7.72 0.42 -5.37
CA SER A 33 9.15 0.23 -5.56
C SER A 33 9.69 -0.85 -4.61
N PRO A 34 10.73 -1.57 -5.01
CA PRO A 34 11.40 -2.49 -4.12
C PRO A 34 12.17 -1.74 -3.02
N LEU A 35 12.18 -2.30 -1.81
CA LEU A 35 12.84 -1.69 -0.63
C LEU A 35 14.36 -1.61 -0.72
N ARG A 36 15.00 -2.45 -1.53
CA ARG A 36 16.46 -2.53 -1.61
C ARG A 36 16.98 -2.06 -2.97
N PRO A 37 17.96 -1.13 -3.01
CA PRO A 37 18.56 -0.68 -4.26
C PRO A 37 19.05 -1.77 -5.19
N PRO A 38 19.60 -2.93 -4.73
CA PRO A 38 19.98 -4.05 -5.61
C PRO A 38 18.76 -4.68 -6.31
N GLU A 39 17.61 -4.71 -5.67
CA GLU A 39 16.36 -5.22 -6.25
C GLU A 39 15.81 -4.27 -7.31
N GLY A 40 16.04 -2.95 -7.17
CA GLY A 40 15.78 -1.95 -8.21
C GLY A 40 16.60 -2.14 -9.49
N GLY A 41 17.71 -2.86 -9.42
CA GLY A 41 18.50 -3.25 -10.62
C GLY A 41 17.77 -4.21 -11.55
N LEU A 42 16.87 -5.05 -11.03
CA LEU A 42 16.03 -5.95 -11.86
C LEU A 42 15.07 -5.15 -12.74
N TRP A 43 14.57 -4.02 -12.23
CA TRP A 43 13.70 -3.11 -12.94
C TRP A 43 14.43 -2.38 -14.07
N LYS A 44 15.71 -2.03 -13.88
CA LYS A 44 16.57 -1.57 -14.96
C LYS A 44 16.74 -2.63 -16.04
N GLY A 45 16.89 -3.90 -15.67
CA GLY A 45 17.00 -5.00 -16.61
C GLY A 45 15.78 -5.18 -17.50
N CYS A 46 14.58 -4.82 -17.05
CA CYS A 46 13.38 -4.81 -17.90
C CYS A 46 13.43 -3.70 -18.94
N ALA A 47 13.98 -2.53 -18.59
CA ALA A 47 14.23 -1.43 -19.51
C ALA A 47 15.40 -1.74 -20.47
N GLU A 48 16.42 -2.46 -19.99
CA GLU A 48 17.61 -2.84 -20.77
C GLU A 48 17.38 -3.99 -21.77
N GLN A 49 16.24 -4.68 -21.70
CA GLN A 49 15.90 -5.75 -22.67
C GLN A 49 15.56 -5.25 -24.09
N GLY A 50 16.02 -4.05 -24.45
CA GLY A 50 16.08 -3.57 -25.83
C GLY A 50 14.82 -2.84 -26.30
N ARG A 51 13.94 -2.43 -25.38
CA ARG A 51 12.88 -1.48 -25.69
C ARG A 51 13.37 -0.07 -25.38
N ASP A 52 13.25 0.82 -26.36
CA ASP A 52 13.56 2.25 -26.19
C ASP A 52 12.48 2.86 -25.27
N CYS A 53 12.69 2.75 -23.93
CA CYS A 53 11.78 3.34 -22.94
C CYS A 53 11.88 4.86 -23.03
N GLN A 54 11.04 5.48 -23.85
CA GLN A 54 10.93 6.94 -23.96
C GLN A 54 10.20 7.54 -22.76
N HIS A 55 9.33 6.74 -22.10
CA HIS A 55 8.53 7.16 -20.95
C HIS A 55 8.59 6.12 -19.84
N CYS A 56 9.02 6.54 -18.65
CA CYS A 56 8.95 5.73 -17.44
C CYS A 56 8.21 6.47 -16.34
N TYR A 57 7.17 5.85 -15.80
CA TYR A 57 6.43 6.34 -14.65
C TYR A 57 6.53 5.36 -13.49
N MET A 58 6.53 5.88 -12.27
CA MET A 58 6.41 5.08 -11.05
C MET A 58 5.25 5.59 -10.22
N VAL A 59 4.23 4.78 -10.05
CA VAL A 59 3.10 5.08 -9.16
C VAL A 59 3.43 4.56 -7.77
N VAL A 60 3.32 5.45 -6.76
CA VAL A 60 3.42 5.11 -5.35
C VAL A 60 2.01 4.96 -4.81
N LEU A 61 1.62 3.73 -4.46
CA LEU A 61 0.24 3.41 -4.11
C LEU A 61 -0.22 4.01 -2.77
N ASP A 62 0.71 4.27 -1.83
CA ASP A 62 0.40 4.89 -0.56
C ASP A 62 1.65 5.47 0.13
N THR A 63 1.51 5.93 1.38
CA THR A 63 2.59 6.53 2.15
C THR A 63 3.24 5.58 3.16
N ASN A 64 3.01 4.27 3.05
CA ASN A 64 3.69 3.30 3.88
C ASN A 64 5.20 3.34 3.64
N TYR A 65 5.96 3.24 4.71
CA TYR A 65 7.42 3.45 4.69
C TYR A 65 8.14 2.53 3.73
N ASP A 66 7.77 1.29 3.73
CA ASP A 66 8.38 0.23 2.95
C ASP A 66 8.22 0.39 1.42
N ARG A 67 7.34 1.29 0.98
CA ARG A 67 7.15 1.59 -0.44
C ARG A 67 7.98 2.78 -0.92
N LEU A 68 8.24 3.72 -0.03
CA LEU A 68 8.89 4.98 -0.38
C LEU A 68 10.41 4.91 -0.42
N LEU A 69 11.00 3.84 0.15
CA LEU A 69 12.42 3.82 0.50
C LEU A 69 13.39 3.60 -0.65
N SER A 70 12.96 3.02 -1.75
CA SER A 70 13.84 2.63 -2.86
C SER A 70 13.61 3.38 -4.16
N ILE A 71 12.92 4.50 -4.14
CA ILE A 71 12.74 5.38 -5.30
C ILE A 71 14.09 5.88 -5.84
N LYS A 72 15.16 5.73 -5.07
CA LYS A 72 16.51 6.14 -5.44
C LYS A 72 17.06 5.25 -6.58
N GLY A 73 17.26 5.87 -7.74
CA GLY A 73 17.92 5.24 -8.89
C GLY A 73 16.98 4.82 -10.01
N THR A 74 15.71 5.16 -9.95
CA THR A 74 14.82 5.11 -11.12
C THR A 74 14.88 6.45 -11.83
N GLU A 75 14.98 6.41 -13.16
CA GLU A 75 14.85 7.60 -14.01
C GLU A 75 13.37 7.86 -14.37
N CYS A 76 12.44 7.22 -13.64
CA CYS A 76 11.01 7.33 -13.85
C CYS A 76 10.43 8.55 -13.15
N ALA A 77 9.49 9.23 -13.80
CA ALA A 77 8.69 10.27 -13.16
C ALA A 77 7.76 9.65 -12.10
N ILE A 78 7.83 10.17 -10.87
CA ILE A 78 7.07 9.65 -9.73
C ILE A 78 5.67 10.25 -9.73
N VAL A 79 4.66 9.39 -9.69
CA VAL A 79 3.25 9.73 -9.63
C VAL A 79 2.70 9.35 -8.25
N ALA A 80 2.04 10.29 -7.56
CA ALA A 80 1.44 10.03 -6.27
C ALA A 80 0.17 10.87 -6.05
N HIS A 81 -0.66 10.45 -5.08
CA HIS A 81 -1.76 11.29 -4.61
C HIS A 81 -1.23 12.53 -3.86
N SER A 82 -1.94 13.66 -3.95
CA SER A 82 -1.52 14.93 -3.33
C SER A 82 -1.31 14.82 -1.81
N ALA A 83 -2.08 13.99 -1.11
CA ALA A 83 -1.91 13.74 0.32
C ALA A 83 -0.57 13.08 0.69
N ALA A 84 0.14 12.47 -0.27
CA ALA A 84 1.45 11.87 -0.04
C ALA A 84 2.59 12.91 0.10
N ILE A 85 2.39 14.15 -0.36
CA ILE A 85 3.44 15.19 -0.40
C ILE A 85 3.96 15.51 0.99
N THR A 86 3.07 15.77 1.94
CA THR A 86 3.46 16.15 3.31
C THR A 86 4.20 15.04 4.02
N PRO A 87 3.71 13.78 4.07
CA PRO A 87 4.45 12.66 4.61
C PRO A 87 5.83 12.46 3.97
N ILE A 88 5.93 12.58 2.64
CA ILE A 88 7.21 12.40 1.92
C ILE A 88 8.21 13.51 2.29
N ARG A 89 7.76 14.78 2.40
CA ARG A 89 8.63 15.92 2.72
C ARG A 89 9.02 16.00 4.20
N SER A 90 8.11 15.63 5.11
CA SER A 90 8.34 15.70 6.56
C SER A 90 9.22 14.58 7.08
N ARG A 91 9.33 13.48 6.37
CA ARG A 91 10.17 12.35 6.76
C ARG A 91 11.64 12.69 6.51
N ASN A 92 12.30 13.19 7.57
CA ASN A 92 13.71 13.53 7.56
C ASN A 92 14.57 12.25 7.54
N PRO A 93 15.67 12.17 6.75
CA PRO A 93 16.57 11.01 6.73
C PRO A 93 17.26 10.68 8.06
N ARG A 94 17.08 11.50 9.11
CA ARG A 94 17.54 11.20 10.48
C ARG A 94 16.58 10.30 11.28
N VAL A 95 15.47 9.89 10.71
CA VAL A 95 14.42 9.05 11.36
C VAL A 95 14.80 7.57 11.37
N SER A 96 16.09 7.24 11.63
CA SER A 96 16.55 5.85 11.64
C SER A 96 16.05 5.04 12.84
N GLU A 97 15.74 5.69 13.97
CA GLU A 97 15.27 5.01 15.18
C GLU A 97 13.76 4.83 15.18
N ASP A 98 12.99 5.82 14.71
CA ASP A 98 11.54 5.71 14.57
C ASP A 98 11.13 4.77 13.42
N SER A 99 11.89 4.69 12.34
CA SER A 99 11.56 3.83 11.20
C SER A 99 11.71 2.34 11.51
N GLN A 100 12.60 1.95 12.42
CA GLN A 100 12.71 0.57 12.90
C GLN A 100 11.48 0.11 13.68
N GLN A 101 10.78 1.03 14.36
CA GLN A 101 9.54 0.73 15.08
C GLN A 101 8.33 0.64 14.15
N HIS A 102 8.42 1.20 12.94
CA HIS A 102 7.29 1.41 12.03
C HIS A 102 7.36 0.55 10.77
N SER A 103 8.53 -0.03 10.44
CA SER A 103 8.66 -0.96 9.35
C SER A 103 8.27 -2.36 9.80
N GLU A 104 7.64 -3.14 8.93
CA GLU A 104 7.34 -4.54 9.19
C GLU A 104 8.59 -5.40 9.40
N ASN A 105 9.74 -4.90 8.95
CA ASN A 105 11.01 -5.61 9.05
C ASN A 105 12.04 -4.75 9.79
N PRO A 106 12.45 -5.15 11.02
CA PRO A 106 13.47 -4.45 11.79
C PRO A 106 14.85 -4.41 11.12
N ASP A 107 15.11 -5.25 10.11
CA ASP A 107 16.37 -5.31 9.38
C ASP A 107 16.48 -4.25 8.26
N VAL A 108 15.45 -3.44 8.03
CA VAL A 108 15.51 -2.33 7.08
C VAL A 108 16.32 -1.19 7.66
N VAL A 109 17.63 -1.30 7.54
CA VAL A 109 18.57 -0.23 7.88
C VAL A 109 18.47 0.88 6.84
N MET A 110 17.83 1.97 7.22
CA MET A 110 17.56 3.16 6.45
C MET A 110 18.73 4.13 6.43
N SER A 111 19.93 3.71 6.12
CA SER A 111 21.05 4.65 6.05
C SER A 111 21.07 5.41 4.73
N GLY A 112 20.76 6.70 4.79
CA GLY A 112 21.09 7.67 3.73
C GLY A 112 20.18 7.69 2.50
N THR A 113 18.97 7.12 2.57
CA THR A 113 18.02 7.15 1.45
C THR A 113 17.19 8.46 1.49
N ARG A 114 17.38 9.31 0.50
CA ARG A 114 16.55 10.51 0.33
C ARG A 114 15.30 10.11 -0.48
N MET A 115 14.13 10.37 0.07
CA MET A 115 12.88 10.28 -0.68
C MET A 115 12.84 11.38 -1.73
N LEU A 116 12.52 11.01 -2.96
CA LEU A 116 12.29 11.97 -4.03
C LEU A 116 10.83 12.45 -3.97
N PRO A 117 10.59 13.78 -4.13
CA PRO A 117 9.23 14.27 -4.22
C PRO A 117 8.59 13.78 -5.52
N PRO A 118 7.27 13.51 -5.52
CA PRO A 118 6.56 13.19 -6.75
C PRO A 118 6.61 14.36 -7.73
N GLU A 119 6.77 14.07 -9.03
CA GLU A 119 6.71 15.04 -10.11
C GLU A 119 5.29 15.23 -10.64
N ILE A 120 4.47 14.17 -10.60
CA ILE A 120 3.07 14.19 -11.04
C ILE A 120 2.18 13.93 -9.84
N ILE A 121 1.24 14.83 -9.59
CA ILE A 121 0.37 14.82 -8.43
C ILE A 121 -1.07 14.98 -8.88
N PHE A 122 -1.97 14.15 -8.33
CA PHE A 122 -3.41 14.27 -8.59
C PHE A 122 -4.20 14.18 -7.27
N GLU A 123 -5.48 14.57 -7.30
CA GLU A 123 -6.35 14.60 -6.12
C GLU A 123 -7.44 13.52 -6.13
N SER A 124 -8.05 13.25 -7.27
CA SER A 124 -9.15 12.27 -7.36
C SER A 124 -8.85 11.14 -8.33
N GLU A 125 -8.48 11.49 -9.56
CA GLU A 125 -8.21 10.53 -10.63
C GLU A 125 -7.20 11.09 -11.63
N LEU A 126 -6.48 10.17 -12.27
CA LEU A 126 -5.53 10.45 -13.34
C LEU A 126 -5.53 9.26 -14.30
N SER A 127 -5.68 9.52 -15.62
CA SER A 127 -5.50 8.48 -16.63
C SER A 127 -4.18 8.70 -17.38
N LEU A 128 -3.38 7.64 -17.44
CA LEU A 128 -2.16 7.57 -18.24
C LEU A 128 -2.43 6.71 -19.48
N HIS A 129 -1.88 7.10 -20.62
CA HIS A 129 -1.97 6.34 -21.87
C HIS A 129 -0.58 5.92 -22.31
N LEU A 130 -0.32 4.60 -22.33
CA LEU A 130 0.94 3.99 -22.71
C LEU A 130 0.71 3.23 -24.04
N ASP A 131 1.06 3.82 -25.18
CA ASP A 131 0.88 3.23 -26.52
C ASP A 131 -0.54 2.68 -26.78
N GLY A 132 -1.56 3.43 -26.32
CA GLY A 132 -2.96 3.05 -26.45
C GLY A 132 -3.50 2.19 -25.30
N LEU A 133 -2.66 1.69 -24.40
CA LEU A 133 -3.09 1.05 -23.17
C LEU A 133 -3.48 2.13 -22.14
N GLN A 134 -4.73 2.12 -21.70
CA GLN A 134 -5.20 3.02 -20.65
C GLN A 134 -4.89 2.45 -19.26
N VAL A 135 -4.35 3.29 -18.39
CA VAL A 135 -4.10 3.00 -16.99
C VAL A 135 -4.73 4.10 -16.15
N ASP A 136 -5.74 3.73 -15.36
CA ASP A 136 -6.48 4.65 -14.51
C ASP A 136 -6.01 4.56 -13.07
N LEU A 137 -5.63 5.71 -12.52
CA LEU A 137 -5.27 5.88 -11.13
C LEU A 137 -6.44 6.57 -10.42
N GLN A 138 -6.96 5.97 -9.35
CA GLN A 138 -8.07 6.52 -8.58
C GLN A 138 -7.70 6.58 -7.10
N HIS A 139 -8.10 7.68 -6.45
CA HIS A 139 -7.90 7.85 -5.01
C HIS A 139 -8.87 6.97 -4.22
N HIS A 140 -8.34 6.13 -3.34
CA HIS A 140 -9.07 5.26 -2.41
C HIS A 140 -8.48 5.41 -1.00
N ALA A 141 -9.09 6.29 -0.20
CA ALA A 141 -8.55 6.73 1.10
C ALA A 141 -8.78 5.74 2.25
N GLY A 142 -9.34 4.57 1.98
CA GLY A 142 -9.76 3.64 3.03
C GLY A 142 -8.60 3.11 3.87
N SER A 143 -7.68 2.40 3.27
CA SER A 143 -6.53 1.81 3.97
C SER A 143 -5.43 2.83 4.30
N ASN A 144 -5.32 3.89 3.51
CA ASN A 144 -4.35 4.97 3.70
C ASN A 144 -4.91 6.25 3.07
N HIS A 145 -4.78 7.39 3.77
CA HIS A 145 -5.30 8.67 3.31
C HIS A 145 -4.74 9.14 1.94
N ALA A 146 -3.63 8.59 1.49
CA ALA A 146 -3.04 8.82 0.17
C ALA A 146 -3.16 7.57 -0.74
N GLY A 147 -4.04 6.65 -0.41
CA GLY A 147 -4.21 5.38 -1.13
C GLY A 147 -4.64 5.57 -2.58
N ILE A 148 -4.02 4.80 -3.48
CA ILE A 148 -4.33 4.80 -4.92
C ILE A 148 -4.63 3.37 -5.34
N TRP A 149 -5.67 3.19 -6.15
CA TRP A 149 -5.85 1.99 -6.96
C TRP A 149 -5.43 2.27 -8.39
N VAL A 150 -4.74 1.29 -8.99
CA VAL A 150 -4.31 1.36 -10.40
C VAL A 150 -5.06 0.31 -11.18
N THR A 151 -5.90 0.74 -12.10
CA THR A 151 -6.75 -0.12 -12.92
C THR A 151 -6.26 -0.13 -14.36
N ILE A 152 -6.19 -1.31 -14.96
CA ILE A 152 -5.89 -1.51 -16.38
C ILE A 152 -7.11 -2.16 -17.02
N PRO A 153 -8.08 -1.36 -17.56
CA PRO A 153 -9.38 -1.87 -17.99
C PRO A 153 -9.31 -2.93 -19.07
N GLU A 154 -8.44 -2.76 -20.07
CA GLU A 154 -8.28 -3.69 -21.19
C GLU A 154 -7.67 -5.02 -20.78
N ARG A 155 -6.95 -5.05 -19.64
CA ARG A 155 -6.31 -6.25 -19.09
C ARG A 155 -7.08 -6.87 -17.94
N LYS A 156 -8.15 -6.20 -17.48
CA LYS A 156 -8.93 -6.64 -16.32
C LYS A 156 -8.05 -6.89 -15.09
N VAL A 157 -7.17 -5.93 -14.78
CA VAL A 157 -6.29 -5.97 -13.61
C VAL A 157 -6.49 -4.71 -12.79
N VAL A 158 -6.53 -4.85 -11.46
CA VAL A 158 -6.52 -3.73 -10.52
C VAL A 158 -5.52 -3.98 -9.40
N PHE A 159 -4.61 -3.05 -9.18
CA PHE A 159 -3.70 -3.03 -8.03
C PHE A 159 -4.31 -2.18 -6.93
N VAL A 160 -4.47 -2.75 -5.75
CA VAL A 160 -5.22 -2.14 -4.64
C VAL A 160 -4.37 -1.79 -3.42
N GLY A 161 -3.05 -1.91 -3.52
CA GLY A 161 -2.13 -1.61 -2.41
C GLY A 161 -2.39 -2.51 -1.20
N ASP A 162 -2.45 -1.90 -0.02
CA ASP A 162 -2.75 -2.56 1.25
C ASP A 162 -4.25 -2.59 1.58
N SER A 163 -5.14 -2.26 0.62
CA SER A 163 -6.58 -2.34 0.84
C SER A 163 -7.06 -3.77 1.13
N VAL A 164 -6.36 -4.78 0.62
CA VAL A 164 -6.59 -6.19 0.94
C VAL A 164 -5.32 -6.82 1.49
N VAL A 165 -5.40 -7.35 2.71
CA VAL A 165 -4.29 -8.03 3.39
C VAL A 165 -4.81 -9.36 3.91
N VAL A 166 -4.21 -10.47 3.46
CA VAL A 166 -4.68 -11.83 3.78
C VAL A 166 -3.85 -12.41 4.91
N GLU A 167 -4.52 -13.04 5.89
CA GLU A 167 -3.93 -13.80 7.01
C GLU A 167 -3.00 -12.99 7.93
N GLN A 168 -3.08 -11.67 7.91
CA GLN A 168 -2.30 -10.81 8.79
C GLN A 168 -3.10 -9.55 9.18
N PRO A 169 -2.75 -8.87 10.29
CA PRO A 169 -3.44 -7.65 10.70
C PRO A 169 -3.27 -6.54 9.68
N PRO A 170 -4.34 -5.77 9.42
CA PRO A 170 -4.28 -4.62 8.52
C PRO A 170 -3.46 -3.45 9.10
N PHE A 171 -2.99 -2.57 8.22
CA PHE A 171 -2.30 -1.34 8.59
C PHE A 171 -3.32 -0.26 8.97
N LEU A 172 -3.40 0.10 10.25
CA LEU A 172 -4.44 0.99 10.77
C LEU A 172 -4.02 2.46 10.85
N ALA A 173 -2.71 2.75 10.82
CA ALA A 173 -2.16 4.05 11.18
C ALA A 173 -2.83 5.26 10.51
N TYR A 174 -3.09 5.18 9.23
CA TYR A 174 -3.67 6.27 8.44
C TYR A 174 -4.99 5.87 7.78
N ALA A 175 -5.65 4.86 8.33
CA ALA A 175 -6.89 4.33 7.80
C ALA A 175 -8.11 5.20 8.13
N ASN A 176 -9.08 5.18 7.21
CA ASN A 176 -10.46 5.54 7.47
C ASN A 176 -11.31 4.27 7.34
N LEU A 177 -11.67 3.68 8.45
CA LEU A 177 -12.31 2.36 8.46
C LEU A 177 -13.67 2.34 7.74
N GLN A 178 -14.44 3.43 7.79
CA GLN A 178 -15.71 3.53 7.09
C GLN A 178 -15.51 3.60 5.57
N THR A 179 -14.58 4.45 5.12
CA THR A 179 -14.22 4.54 3.70
C THR A 179 -13.61 3.24 3.21
N TRP A 180 -12.79 2.58 4.04
CA TRP A 180 -12.16 1.31 3.68
C TRP A 180 -13.19 0.20 3.44
N GLU A 181 -14.20 0.12 4.30
CA GLU A 181 -15.31 -0.83 4.12
C GLU A 181 -16.04 -0.56 2.79
N ALA A 182 -16.34 0.71 2.48
CA ALA A 182 -16.98 1.10 1.22
C ALA A 182 -16.09 0.82 -0.02
N ASP A 183 -14.79 1.09 0.05
CA ASP A 183 -13.84 0.77 -1.02
C ASP A 183 -13.82 -0.75 -1.32
N LEU A 184 -13.80 -1.58 -0.28
CA LEU A 184 -13.81 -3.04 -0.43
C LEU A 184 -15.15 -3.56 -0.96
N GLU A 185 -16.28 -2.93 -0.60
CA GLU A 185 -17.60 -3.23 -1.15
C GLU A 185 -17.65 -2.88 -2.65
N ASP A 186 -17.07 -1.73 -3.06
CA ASP A 186 -16.94 -1.38 -4.49
C ASP A 186 -16.11 -2.43 -5.24
N LEU A 187 -15.02 -2.93 -4.64
CA LEU A 187 -14.19 -3.98 -5.22
C LEU A 187 -14.97 -5.29 -5.45
N CYS A 188 -16.03 -5.55 -4.66
CA CYS A 188 -16.94 -6.68 -4.84
C CYS A 188 -18.08 -6.40 -5.84
N SER A 189 -18.16 -5.19 -6.42
CA SER A 189 -19.21 -4.80 -7.36
C SER A 189 -19.06 -5.46 -8.73
N ASP A 190 -20.10 -5.32 -9.57
CA ASP A 190 -20.07 -5.80 -10.95
C ASP A 190 -18.95 -5.19 -11.80
N LYS A 191 -18.48 -4.00 -11.45
CA LYS A 191 -17.38 -3.29 -12.11
C LYS A 191 -16.09 -4.13 -12.11
N TYR A 192 -15.79 -4.78 -10.99
CA TYR A 192 -14.55 -5.54 -10.80
C TYR A 192 -14.73 -7.07 -10.86
N ARG A 193 -15.93 -7.57 -11.20
CA ARG A 193 -16.26 -9.01 -11.20
C ARG A 193 -15.23 -9.87 -11.93
N ASP A 194 -14.74 -9.41 -13.09
CA ASP A 194 -13.83 -10.15 -13.96
C ASP A 194 -12.38 -9.67 -13.84
N TYR A 195 -12.07 -8.87 -12.81
CA TYR A 195 -10.72 -8.34 -12.62
C TYR A 195 -9.86 -9.26 -11.76
N LEU A 196 -8.59 -9.35 -12.12
CA LEU A 196 -7.56 -9.83 -11.22
C LEU A 196 -7.23 -8.70 -10.23
N VAL A 197 -7.46 -8.96 -8.96
CA VAL A 197 -7.16 -8.03 -7.88
C VAL A 197 -5.77 -8.33 -7.33
N VAL A 198 -4.88 -7.33 -7.33
CA VAL A 198 -3.51 -7.47 -6.86
C VAL A 198 -3.31 -6.64 -5.59
N SER A 199 -3.06 -7.33 -4.49
CA SER A 199 -2.66 -6.75 -3.21
C SER A 199 -1.13 -6.64 -3.14
N SER A 200 -0.62 -5.56 -2.55
CA SER A 200 0.82 -5.44 -2.33
C SER A 200 1.37 -6.37 -1.25
N ARG A 201 0.52 -6.95 -0.40
CA ARG A 201 0.94 -7.87 0.67
C ARG A 201 0.63 -9.34 0.38
N SER A 202 -0.36 -9.59 -0.48
CA SER A 202 -0.89 -10.94 -0.68
C SER A 202 -0.81 -11.41 -2.13
N GLY A 203 -0.30 -10.57 -3.05
CA GLY A 203 -0.28 -10.86 -4.47
C GLY A 203 -1.68 -10.88 -5.07
N VAL A 204 -1.95 -11.81 -5.99
CA VAL A 204 -3.29 -11.96 -6.57
C VAL A 204 -4.24 -12.55 -5.53
N VAL A 205 -5.33 -11.86 -5.28
CA VAL A 205 -6.36 -12.24 -4.30
C VAL A 205 -7.69 -12.52 -5.00
N ASP A 206 -8.50 -13.39 -4.40
CA ASP A 206 -9.82 -13.73 -4.87
C ASP A 206 -10.96 -12.99 -4.14
N GLY A 207 -12.17 -13.12 -4.65
CA GLY A 207 -13.34 -12.43 -4.08
C GLY A 207 -13.70 -12.90 -2.66
N ASP A 208 -13.34 -14.10 -2.25
CA ASP A 208 -13.64 -14.58 -0.89
C ASP A 208 -12.63 -13.97 0.11
N GLN A 209 -11.39 -13.76 -0.31
CA GLN A 209 -10.38 -13.03 0.45
C GLN A 209 -10.77 -11.56 0.62
N VAL A 210 -11.31 -10.91 -0.42
CA VAL A 210 -11.84 -9.54 -0.31
C VAL A 210 -13.02 -9.48 0.67
N LYS A 211 -13.97 -10.41 0.60
CA LYS A 211 -15.10 -10.49 1.57
C LYS A 211 -14.61 -10.74 2.99
N ALA A 212 -13.59 -11.58 3.17
CA ALA A 212 -12.97 -11.81 4.48
C ALA A 212 -12.37 -10.50 5.04
N MET A 213 -11.72 -9.69 4.18
CA MET A 213 -11.20 -8.38 4.55
C MET A 213 -12.29 -7.40 4.95
N ILE A 214 -13.43 -7.33 4.22
CA ILE A 214 -14.60 -6.53 4.61
C ILE A 214 -15.03 -6.89 6.03
N LYS A 215 -15.17 -8.18 6.33
CA LYS A 215 -15.56 -8.65 7.65
C LYS A 215 -14.55 -8.25 8.74
N GLN A 216 -13.27 -8.31 8.45
CA GLN A 216 -12.22 -7.88 9.38
C GLN A 216 -12.32 -6.39 9.67
N ILE A 217 -12.41 -5.54 8.64
CA ILE A 217 -12.52 -4.08 8.79
C ILE A 217 -13.80 -3.72 9.55
N SER A 218 -14.93 -4.35 9.22
CA SER A 218 -16.19 -4.17 9.94
C SER A 218 -16.07 -4.51 11.44
N ASN A 219 -15.38 -5.60 11.76
CA ASN A 219 -15.16 -5.99 13.16
C ASN A 219 -14.26 -5.01 13.90
N ILE A 220 -13.17 -4.53 13.26
CA ILE A 220 -12.27 -3.52 13.84
C ILE A 220 -13.06 -2.22 14.07
N ARG A 221 -13.86 -1.78 13.10
CA ARG A 221 -14.70 -0.58 13.24
C ARG A 221 -15.67 -0.71 14.39
N LYS A 222 -16.39 -1.83 14.51
CA LYS A 222 -17.30 -2.11 15.64
C LYS A 222 -16.60 -2.09 17.00
N THR A 223 -15.32 -2.44 17.05
CA THR A 223 -14.51 -2.36 18.26
C THR A 223 -14.10 -0.92 18.57
N PHE A 224 -13.77 -0.13 17.53
CA PHE A 224 -13.24 1.22 17.69
C PHE A 224 -14.32 2.30 17.82
N ASP A 225 -15.47 2.17 17.15
CA ASP A 225 -16.53 3.18 17.19
C ASP A 225 -16.99 3.51 18.64
N PRO A 226 -17.24 2.52 19.52
CA PRO A 226 -17.60 2.82 20.91
C PRO A 226 -16.49 3.51 21.70
N LEU A 227 -15.22 3.17 21.44
CA LEU A 227 -14.08 3.82 22.09
C LEU A 227 -13.98 5.30 21.68
N LYS A 228 -14.24 5.57 20.41
CA LYS A 228 -14.26 6.93 19.86
C LYS A 228 -15.43 7.75 20.44
N GLU A 229 -16.64 7.19 20.45
CA GLU A 229 -17.85 7.84 20.97
C GLU A 229 -17.72 8.19 22.46
N ASN A 230 -17.05 7.35 23.24
CA ASN A 230 -16.83 7.54 24.67
C ASN A 230 -15.56 8.34 24.99
N ASN A 231 -14.83 8.87 23.99
CA ASN A 231 -13.53 9.52 24.16
C ASN A 231 -12.57 8.70 25.05
N ALA A 232 -12.53 7.38 24.84
CA ALA A 232 -11.74 6.46 25.62
C ALA A 232 -10.25 6.80 25.53
N PRO A 233 -9.49 6.72 26.65
CA PRO A 233 -8.06 6.97 26.63
C PRO A 233 -7.31 5.93 25.79
N LEU A 234 -6.13 6.27 25.26
CA LEU A 234 -5.34 5.42 24.37
C LEU A 234 -5.07 4.01 24.94
N GLU A 235 -4.95 3.88 26.27
CA GLU A 235 -4.75 2.60 26.94
C GLU A 235 -5.91 1.62 26.65
N GLU A 236 -7.15 2.08 26.64
CA GLU A 236 -8.32 1.24 26.33
C GLU A 236 -8.31 0.75 24.87
N TRP A 237 -7.76 1.54 23.96
CA TRP A 237 -7.55 1.14 22.56
C TRP A 237 -6.48 0.06 22.47
N HIS A 238 -5.36 0.20 23.17
CA HIS A 238 -4.31 -0.82 23.21
C HIS A 238 -4.79 -2.13 23.84
N ASN A 239 -5.73 -2.08 24.79
CA ASN A 239 -6.33 -3.28 25.40
C ASN A 239 -7.13 -4.13 24.38
N GLN A 240 -7.42 -3.61 23.18
CA GLN A 240 -8.08 -4.37 22.10
C GLN A 240 -7.08 -5.23 21.30
N ILE A 241 -5.78 -5.00 21.41
CA ILE A 241 -4.77 -5.71 20.61
C ILE A 241 -4.86 -7.24 20.72
N PRO A 242 -5.01 -7.85 21.93
CA PRO A 242 -5.15 -9.30 22.02
C PRO A 242 -6.36 -9.86 21.27
N GLN A 243 -7.50 -9.15 21.34
CA GLN A 243 -8.71 -9.52 20.61
C GLN A 243 -8.51 -9.43 19.10
N LEU A 244 -7.86 -8.36 18.61
CA LEU A 244 -7.56 -8.18 17.19
C LEU A 244 -6.59 -9.23 16.68
N LEU A 245 -5.53 -9.56 17.44
CA LEU A 245 -4.62 -10.65 17.10
C LEU A 245 -5.33 -12.01 17.06
N GLY A 246 -6.28 -12.25 17.96
CA GLY A 246 -7.08 -13.47 17.98
C GLY A 246 -7.94 -13.71 16.73
N MET A 247 -8.09 -12.71 15.86
CA MET A 247 -8.76 -12.89 14.55
C MET A 247 -7.89 -13.64 13.53
N PHE A 248 -6.59 -13.80 13.80
CA PHE A 248 -5.62 -14.41 12.90
C PHE A 248 -5.14 -15.74 13.49
N SER A 249 -5.60 -16.85 12.93
CA SER A 249 -5.47 -18.20 13.50
C SER A 249 -4.09 -18.86 13.31
N GLN A 250 -3.18 -18.28 12.53
CA GLN A 250 -1.89 -18.89 12.18
C GLN A 250 -0.68 -18.04 12.62
N LEU A 251 -0.73 -17.48 13.82
CA LEU A 251 0.39 -16.73 14.35
C LEU A 251 1.42 -17.69 14.97
N ASP A 252 2.60 -17.79 14.38
CA ASP A 252 3.78 -18.29 15.08
C ASP A 252 4.34 -17.22 16.05
N LEU A 253 5.28 -17.62 16.91
CA LEU A 253 5.83 -16.70 17.92
C LEU A 253 6.51 -15.46 17.31
N PHE A 254 7.17 -15.62 16.17
CA PHE A 254 7.86 -14.52 15.49
C PHE A 254 6.86 -13.50 14.90
N ASN A 255 5.87 -13.99 14.19
CA ASN A 255 4.82 -13.15 13.61
C ASN A 255 3.95 -12.49 14.69
N SER A 256 3.77 -13.13 15.85
CA SER A 256 2.99 -12.57 16.96
C SER A 256 3.58 -11.27 17.50
N GLU A 257 4.90 -11.18 17.67
CA GLU A 257 5.55 -9.95 18.15
C GLU A 257 5.49 -8.85 17.07
N LEU A 258 5.80 -9.19 15.82
CA LEU A 258 5.73 -8.27 14.69
C LEU A 258 4.32 -7.67 14.55
N PHE A 259 3.29 -8.51 14.60
CA PHE A 259 1.91 -8.07 14.44
C PHE A 259 1.38 -7.31 15.66
N TYR A 260 1.85 -7.66 16.86
CA TYR A 260 1.58 -6.87 18.06
C TYR A 260 2.13 -5.45 17.92
N ASN A 261 3.39 -5.30 17.52
CA ASN A 261 4.03 -4.01 17.33
C ASN A 261 3.36 -3.19 16.23
N ARG A 262 2.97 -3.84 15.11
CA ARG A 262 2.21 -3.21 14.02
C ARG A 262 0.87 -2.67 14.51
N LEU A 263 0.10 -3.47 15.25
CA LEU A 263 -1.19 -3.04 15.79
C LEU A 263 -1.01 -1.97 16.85
N HIS A 264 -0.03 -2.09 17.74
CA HIS A 264 0.24 -1.10 18.78
C HIS A 264 0.56 0.27 18.17
N TRP A 265 1.50 0.31 17.24
CA TRP A 265 1.81 1.55 16.52
C TRP A 265 0.64 2.04 15.67
N GLY A 266 0.01 1.14 14.93
CA GLY A 266 -1.13 1.46 14.06
C GLY A 266 -2.29 2.07 14.84
N ILE A 267 -2.66 1.51 15.99
CA ILE A 267 -3.71 2.01 16.86
C ILE A 267 -3.32 3.36 17.47
N THR A 268 -2.07 3.51 17.94
CA THR A 268 -1.59 4.80 18.46
C THR A 268 -1.74 5.91 17.42
N THR A 269 -1.24 5.67 16.20
CA THR A 269 -1.32 6.66 15.13
C THR A 269 -2.76 6.90 14.67
N TYR A 270 -3.59 5.85 14.59
CA TYR A 270 -5.01 5.97 14.27
C TYR A 270 -5.74 6.85 15.29
N TYR A 271 -5.49 6.62 16.59
CA TYR A 271 -6.05 7.42 17.68
C TYR A 271 -5.64 8.89 17.57
N GLU A 272 -4.35 9.16 17.36
CA GLU A 272 -3.84 10.53 17.21
C GLU A 272 -4.41 11.25 15.98
N PHE A 273 -4.59 10.52 14.88
CA PHE A 273 -5.07 11.09 13.62
C PHE A 273 -6.59 11.31 13.60
N ASN A 274 -7.37 10.39 14.21
CA ASN A 274 -8.83 10.37 14.09
C ASN A 274 -9.58 10.82 15.34
N CYS A 275 -8.96 10.81 16.53
CA CYS A 275 -9.63 10.99 17.80
C CYS A 275 -9.07 12.14 18.65
N ARG A 276 -7.82 12.54 18.43
CA ARG A 276 -7.24 13.68 19.15
C ARG A 276 -7.82 14.96 18.56
N GLU A 277 -8.50 15.76 19.39
CA GLU A 277 -8.94 17.10 18.99
C GLU A 277 -7.73 17.88 18.42
N LYS A 278 -7.89 18.41 17.21
CA LYS A 278 -6.94 19.36 16.63
C LYS A 278 -7.04 20.64 17.44
N GLY A 279 -6.29 20.70 18.56
CA GLY A 279 -6.16 21.89 19.40
C GLY A 279 -5.48 23.05 18.69
#